data_990037ea4519f4449f6531503180a854
#
_entry.id   990037ea4519f4449f6531503180a854
#
_cell.length_a   1.000
_cell.length_b   1.000
_cell.length_c   1.000
_cell.angle_alpha   90.00
_cell.angle_beta   90.00
_cell.angle_gamma   90.00
#
_symmetry.space_group_name_H-M   'P 1'
#
loop_
_entity.id
_entity.type
_entity.pdbx_description
1 polymer ?
#
loop_
_entity_poly.entity_id
_entity_poly.type
_entity_poly.pdbx_seq_one_letter_code
_entity_poly.pdbx_strand_id
1 'polypeptide(L)'
;GFVLKVYSGVIEILSEKSVPQLYEEGETLKEAFLHAANKFFKPNGKVPPKRFFTKPQYNTWIELLYDQREEKILEYANSIIENGMPKGIIMIDDGWSDYYGKWKFNGEKFKNPKGMINKLHELGFKVMLWTCPFITPDTQEFRYLRDRDCLVKNKDGSVSIKKWWNGYS
;
A
#
# COMPACT_ATOMS: atom_id res chain seq x y z
N GLY A 1 -20.42 -7.06 -5.93
CA GLY A 1 -19.66 -7.40 -4.74
C GLY A 1 -19.30 -8.88 -4.73
N PHE A 2 -18.36 -9.26 -3.90
CA PHE A 2 -18.08 -10.67 -3.61
C PHE A 2 -18.16 -10.90 -2.09
N VAL A 3 -18.49 -12.12 -1.69
CA VAL A 3 -18.48 -12.53 -0.29
C VAL A 3 -17.49 -13.68 -0.15
N LEU A 4 -16.54 -13.50 0.75
CA LEU A 4 -15.64 -14.56 1.17
C LEU A 4 -16.24 -15.26 2.39
N LYS A 5 -16.56 -16.53 2.24
CA LYS A 5 -16.96 -17.38 3.37
C LYS A 5 -15.83 -18.33 3.70
N VAL A 6 -15.50 -18.37 4.97
CA VAL A 6 -14.42 -19.23 5.47
C VAL A 6 -15.07 -20.23 6.45
N TYR A 7 -14.93 -21.51 6.13
CA TYR A 7 -15.33 -22.62 6.98
C TYR A 7 -14.09 -23.40 7.42
N SER A 8 -14.23 -24.26 8.39
CA SER A 8 -13.13 -25.11 8.82
C SER A 8 -12.61 -25.95 7.61
N GLY A 9 -11.42 -25.62 7.15
CA GLY A 9 -10.76 -26.29 6.02
C GLY A 9 -11.26 -25.93 4.62
N VAL A 10 -12.20 -24.99 4.47
CA VAL A 10 -12.79 -24.61 3.18
C VAL A 10 -12.83 -23.10 3.01
N ILE A 11 -12.43 -22.61 1.83
CA ILE A 11 -12.61 -21.23 1.40
C ILE A 11 -13.59 -21.18 0.24
N GLU A 12 -14.72 -20.51 0.44
CA GLU A 12 -15.71 -20.28 -0.59
C GLU A 12 -15.77 -18.80 -0.95
N ILE A 13 -15.63 -18.49 -2.24
CA ILE A 13 -15.74 -17.12 -2.77
C ILE A 13 -17.06 -17.05 -3.55
N LEU A 14 -18.00 -16.26 -3.04
CA LEU A 14 -19.29 -16.01 -3.69
C LEU A 14 -19.29 -14.64 -4.35
N SER A 15 -19.78 -14.56 -5.58
CA SER A 15 -19.96 -13.32 -6.30
C SER A 15 -21.38 -13.25 -6.91
N GLU A 16 -21.98 -12.06 -6.88
CA GLU A 16 -23.29 -11.79 -7.52
C GLU A 16 -23.21 -11.80 -9.05
N LYS A 17 -22.02 -11.72 -9.64
CA LYS A 17 -21.78 -11.90 -11.07
C LYS A 17 -21.08 -13.23 -11.26
N SER A 18 -21.21 -13.86 -12.41
CA SER A 18 -20.59 -15.13 -12.75
C SER A 18 -19.05 -15.07 -12.77
N VAL A 19 -18.47 -14.86 -11.61
CA VAL A 19 -17.04 -15.05 -11.39
C VAL A 19 -16.83 -16.53 -11.07
N PRO A 20 -15.84 -17.20 -11.64
CA PRO A 20 -15.53 -18.58 -11.30
C PRO A 20 -15.41 -18.73 -9.79
N GLN A 21 -16.20 -19.60 -9.20
CA GLN A 21 -16.01 -19.98 -7.81
C GLN A 21 -14.77 -20.88 -7.74
N LEU A 22 -13.82 -20.51 -6.90
CA LEU A 22 -12.68 -21.33 -6.59
C LEU A 22 -12.97 -22.09 -5.31
N TYR A 23 -12.91 -23.41 -5.39
CA TYR A 23 -13.16 -24.31 -4.27
C TYR A 23 -11.95 -25.20 -4.04
N GLU A 24 -11.40 -25.15 -2.84
CA GLU A 24 -10.31 -26.03 -2.40
C GLU A 24 -10.52 -26.44 -0.95
N GLU A 25 -10.12 -27.67 -0.64
CA GLU A 25 -10.22 -28.27 0.67
C GLU A 25 -8.84 -28.47 1.30
N GLY A 26 -8.79 -28.51 2.61
CA GLY A 26 -7.63 -28.86 3.41
C GLY A 26 -8.06 -29.16 4.84
N GLU A 27 -7.25 -29.85 5.61
CA GLU A 27 -7.53 -30.14 7.03
C GLU A 27 -7.57 -28.84 7.88
N THR A 28 -6.86 -27.81 7.41
CA THR A 28 -6.82 -26.48 8.04
C THR A 28 -7.06 -25.40 7.02
N LEU A 29 -7.48 -24.20 7.47
CA LEU A 29 -7.60 -23.00 6.63
C LEU A 29 -6.28 -22.70 5.89
N LYS A 30 -5.14 -22.86 6.55
CA LYS A 30 -3.82 -22.66 5.95
C LYS A 30 -3.59 -23.59 4.77
N GLU A 31 -3.92 -24.86 4.92
CA GLU A 31 -3.75 -25.86 3.85
C GLU A 31 -4.69 -25.59 2.68
N ALA A 32 -5.97 -25.34 2.94
CA ALA A 32 -6.91 -24.97 1.90
C ALA A 32 -6.46 -23.72 1.12
N PHE A 33 -5.95 -22.70 1.83
CA PHE A 33 -5.40 -21.51 1.21
C PHE A 33 -4.16 -21.82 0.36
N LEU A 34 -3.22 -22.63 0.86
CA LEU A 34 -2.01 -22.99 0.13
C LEU A 34 -2.34 -23.84 -1.10
N HIS A 35 -3.31 -24.76 -1.01
CA HIS A 35 -3.79 -25.54 -2.16
C HIS A 35 -4.38 -24.60 -3.23
N ALA A 36 -5.28 -23.70 -2.84
CA ALA A 36 -5.87 -22.71 -3.76
C ALA A 36 -4.80 -21.82 -4.39
N ALA A 37 -3.86 -21.29 -3.58
CA ALA A 37 -2.78 -20.44 -4.08
C ALA A 37 -1.88 -21.16 -5.08
N ASN A 38 -1.49 -22.40 -4.79
CA ASN A 38 -0.64 -23.19 -5.68
C ASN A 38 -1.33 -23.61 -6.97
N LYS A 39 -2.63 -23.89 -6.92
CA LYS A 39 -3.43 -24.33 -8.06
C LYS A 39 -3.80 -23.17 -9.00
N PHE A 40 -4.28 -22.06 -8.44
CA PHE A 40 -4.88 -20.97 -9.21
C PHE A 40 -3.98 -19.73 -9.33
N PHE A 41 -3.11 -19.50 -8.35
CA PHE A 41 -2.28 -18.29 -8.22
C PHE A 41 -0.83 -18.64 -7.93
N LYS A 42 -0.30 -19.66 -8.60
CA LYS A 42 1.06 -20.16 -8.37
C LYS A 42 2.07 -19.00 -8.29
N PRO A 43 2.80 -18.87 -7.19
CA PRO A 43 3.80 -17.81 -7.04
C PRO A 43 4.84 -17.88 -8.18
N ASN A 44 5.18 -16.72 -8.72
CA ASN A 44 6.16 -16.60 -9.79
C ASN A 44 7.62 -16.68 -9.31
N GLY A 45 7.84 -16.98 -8.02
CA GLY A 45 9.15 -17.04 -7.38
C GLY A 45 9.77 -15.68 -7.05
N LYS A 46 9.15 -14.58 -7.44
CA LYS A 46 9.62 -13.22 -7.08
C LYS A 46 9.17 -12.90 -5.65
N VAL A 47 10.11 -12.78 -4.76
CA VAL A 47 9.86 -12.39 -3.36
C VAL A 47 10.66 -11.14 -3.03
N PRO A 48 10.16 -10.30 -2.12
CA PRO A 48 10.92 -9.16 -1.64
C PRO A 48 12.25 -9.61 -1.01
N PRO A 49 13.30 -8.80 -1.06
CA PRO A 49 14.57 -9.12 -0.41
C PRO A 49 14.40 -9.46 1.06
N LYS A 50 15.16 -10.45 1.56
CA LYS A 50 15.08 -10.96 2.95
C LYS A 50 15.08 -9.83 4.01
N ARG A 51 15.80 -8.74 3.75
CA ARG A 51 15.88 -7.59 4.66
C ARG A 51 14.53 -6.97 5.03
N PHE A 52 13.54 -7.03 4.13
CA PHE A 52 12.20 -6.51 4.39
C PHE A 52 11.42 -7.35 5.42
N PHE A 53 11.90 -8.55 5.72
CA PHE A 53 11.29 -9.44 6.73
C PHE A 53 12.11 -9.51 8.02
N THR A 54 13.40 -9.12 7.97
CA THR A 54 14.34 -9.32 9.09
C THR A 54 14.86 -8.03 9.71
N LYS A 55 14.54 -6.87 9.14
CA LYS A 55 14.93 -5.56 9.66
C LYS A 55 13.71 -4.77 10.13
N PRO A 56 13.85 -3.87 11.10
CA PRO A 56 12.74 -3.04 11.55
C PRO A 56 12.23 -2.15 10.42
N GLN A 57 10.93 -1.89 10.45
CA GLN A 57 10.27 -0.92 9.60
C GLN A 57 9.83 0.25 10.47
N TYR A 58 10.37 1.41 10.20
CA TYR A 58 10.04 2.68 10.85
C TYR A 58 9.04 3.42 10.01
N ASN A 59 7.85 3.60 10.55
CA ASN A 59 6.80 4.35 9.89
C ASN A 59 6.79 5.78 10.41
N THR A 60 6.88 6.75 9.51
CA THR A 60 6.92 8.17 9.89
C THR A 60 5.57 8.72 10.36
N TRP A 61 4.47 7.99 10.19
CA TRP A 61 3.13 8.45 10.55
C TRP A 61 2.99 8.80 12.02
N ILE A 62 3.50 7.95 12.91
CA ILE A 62 3.34 8.14 14.37
C ILE A 62 3.95 9.47 14.84
N GLU A 63 5.07 9.87 14.25
CA GLU A 63 5.80 11.07 14.64
C GLU A 63 5.37 12.30 13.84
N LEU A 64 5.20 12.16 12.53
CA LEU A 64 5.05 13.31 11.64
C LEU A 64 3.61 13.55 11.18
N LEU A 65 2.73 12.55 11.26
CA LEU A 65 1.37 12.62 10.71
C LEU A 65 1.40 13.17 9.26
N TYR A 66 0.61 14.19 8.97
CA TYR A 66 0.56 14.85 7.66
C TYR A 66 1.72 15.80 7.36
N ASP A 67 2.59 16.05 8.34
CA ASP A 67 3.74 16.94 8.16
C ASP A 67 4.99 16.20 7.65
N GLN A 68 4.78 15.35 6.66
CA GLN A 68 5.84 14.63 5.95
C GLN A 68 6.65 15.62 5.12
N ARG A 69 7.86 15.95 5.59
CA ARG A 69 8.80 16.90 4.97
C ARG A 69 10.19 16.29 4.87
N GLU A 70 10.92 16.71 3.86
CA GLU A 70 12.27 16.22 3.60
C GLU A 70 13.19 16.34 4.83
N GLU A 71 13.25 17.52 5.43
CA GLU A 71 14.10 17.79 6.60
C GLU A 71 13.69 16.96 7.83
N LYS A 72 12.39 16.82 8.10
CA LYS A 72 11.88 16.05 9.25
C LYS A 72 12.12 14.56 9.10
N ILE A 73 12.04 14.04 7.88
CA ILE A 73 12.34 12.63 7.59
C ILE A 73 13.83 12.33 7.80
N LEU A 74 14.70 13.25 7.40
CA LEU A 74 16.14 13.11 7.66
C LEU A 74 16.47 13.23 9.15
N GLU A 75 15.83 14.14 9.87
CA GLU A 75 15.94 14.28 11.33
C GLU A 75 15.50 13.00 12.03
N TYR A 76 14.34 12.45 11.64
CA TYR A 76 13.83 11.18 12.17
C TYR A 76 14.84 10.03 11.95
N ALA A 77 15.43 9.93 10.76
CA ALA A 77 16.44 8.93 10.46
C ALA A 77 17.71 9.08 11.31
N ASN A 78 18.16 10.30 11.54
CA ASN A 78 19.32 10.57 12.41
C ASN A 78 18.99 10.21 13.86
N SER A 79 17.82 10.57 14.37
CA SER A 79 17.39 10.23 15.72
C SER A 79 17.36 8.72 15.98
N ILE A 80 16.97 7.92 14.99
CA ILE A 80 17.04 6.44 15.07
C ILE A 80 18.50 6.00 15.34
N ILE A 81 19.45 6.58 14.61
CA ILE A 81 20.88 6.23 14.72
C ILE A 81 21.45 6.70 16.05
N GLU A 82 21.18 7.95 16.44
CA GLU A 82 21.68 8.57 17.68
C GLU A 82 21.20 7.83 18.92
N ASN A 83 20.00 7.26 18.88
CA ASN A 83 19.46 6.44 19.95
C ASN A 83 19.88 4.96 19.87
N GLY A 84 20.84 4.61 19.03
CA GLY A 84 21.38 3.25 18.92
C GLY A 84 20.40 2.22 18.34
N MET A 85 19.32 2.66 17.71
CA MET A 85 18.33 1.78 17.11
C MET A 85 18.86 1.14 15.82
N PRO A 86 18.49 -0.11 15.49
CA PRO A 86 18.98 -0.80 14.31
C PRO A 86 18.49 -0.16 13.02
N LYS A 87 19.36 0.01 12.04
CA LYS A 87 19.00 0.49 10.71
C LYS A 87 18.10 -0.51 9.98
N GLY A 88 17.11 0.01 9.27
CA GLY A 88 16.12 -0.82 8.61
C GLY A 88 15.48 -0.16 7.39
N ILE A 89 14.15 -0.14 7.37
CA ILE A 89 13.35 0.46 6.31
C ILE A 89 12.63 1.67 6.90
N ILE A 90 12.72 2.84 6.28
CA ILE A 90 11.88 4.00 6.60
C ILE A 90 10.73 4.02 5.60
N MET A 91 9.50 3.89 6.09
CA MET A 91 8.29 4.12 5.33
C MET A 91 7.87 5.57 5.51
N ILE A 92 7.93 6.33 4.43
CA ILE A 92 7.38 7.68 4.36
C ILE A 92 5.88 7.52 4.16
N ASP A 93 5.10 7.92 5.15
CA ASP A 93 3.66 7.68 5.20
C ASP A 93 2.86 8.77 4.47
N ASP A 94 1.54 8.74 4.59
CA ASP A 94 0.60 9.64 3.92
C ASP A 94 1.01 11.12 4.08
N GLY A 95 0.74 11.91 3.03
CA GLY A 95 1.08 13.32 2.98
C GLY A 95 2.40 13.66 2.29
N TRP A 96 3.12 12.66 1.73
CA TRP A 96 4.28 12.92 0.87
C TRP A 96 3.90 13.37 -0.55
N SER A 97 2.70 13.02 -1.00
CA SER A 97 2.09 13.46 -2.27
C SER A 97 0.93 14.43 -2.02
N ASP A 98 0.48 15.13 -3.06
CA ASP A 98 -0.63 16.10 -2.95
C ASP A 98 -1.99 15.40 -2.80
N TYR A 99 -2.26 14.42 -3.68
CA TYR A 99 -3.55 13.74 -3.81
C TYR A 99 -3.35 12.25 -4.05
N TYR A 100 -4.30 11.45 -3.59
CA TYR A 100 -4.31 10.03 -3.86
C TYR A 100 -4.46 9.75 -5.36
N GLY A 101 -3.64 8.85 -5.85
CA GLY A 101 -3.53 8.54 -7.27
C GLY A 101 -2.48 9.37 -8.02
N LYS A 102 -2.17 10.57 -7.54
CA LYS A 102 -1.09 11.40 -8.06
C LYS A 102 0.19 11.15 -7.26
N TRP A 103 0.81 10.02 -7.49
CA TRP A 103 1.99 9.57 -6.72
C TRP A 103 3.28 10.29 -7.15
N LYS A 104 3.32 11.61 -6.85
CA LYS A 104 4.48 12.48 -7.04
C LYS A 104 4.75 13.23 -5.74
N PHE A 105 6.02 13.43 -5.41
CA PHE A 105 6.39 14.23 -4.25
C PHE A 105 5.83 15.64 -4.34
N ASN A 106 5.23 16.09 -3.25
CA ASN A 106 4.77 17.47 -3.10
C ASN A 106 5.99 18.41 -3.15
N GLY A 107 6.03 19.30 -4.15
CA GLY A 107 7.19 20.17 -4.39
C GLY A 107 7.40 21.25 -3.34
N GLU A 108 6.43 21.53 -2.47
CA GLU A 108 6.60 22.45 -1.35
C GLU A 108 7.28 21.79 -0.16
N LYS A 109 6.96 20.51 0.08
CA LYS A 109 7.48 19.72 1.20
C LYS A 109 8.81 19.02 0.86
N PHE A 110 9.04 18.73 -0.40
CA PHE A 110 10.20 17.96 -0.90
C PHE A 110 10.87 18.71 -2.04
N LYS A 111 11.91 19.48 -1.71
CA LYS A 111 12.66 20.27 -2.70
C LYS A 111 13.65 19.43 -3.50
N ASN A 112 14.22 18.40 -2.86
CA ASN A 112 15.15 17.46 -3.48
C ASN A 112 14.90 16.02 -3.02
N PRO A 113 13.76 15.40 -3.37
CA PRO A 113 13.41 14.07 -2.89
C PRO A 113 14.43 13.00 -3.28
N LYS A 114 15.10 13.13 -4.43
CA LYS A 114 16.17 12.23 -4.84
C LYS A 114 17.39 12.35 -3.92
N GLY A 115 17.77 13.56 -3.56
CA GLY A 115 18.86 13.81 -2.62
C GLY A 115 18.55 13.27 -1.23
N MET A 116 17.33 13.48 -0.73
CA MET A 116 16.85 12.90 0.54
C MET A 116 16.93 11.37 0.53
N ILE A 117 16.41 10.71 -0.52
CA ILE A 117 16.45 9.24 -0.64
C ILE A 117 17.90 8.74 -0.67
N ASN A 118 18.78 9.41 -1.42
CA ASN A 118 20.19 9.05 -1.46
C ASN A 118 20.82 9.17 -0.07
N LYS A 119 20.53 10.23 0.65
CA LYS A 119 21.03 10.44 2.02
C LYS A 119 20.55 9.34 2.97
N LEU A 120 19.29 8.97 2.92
CA LEU A 120 18.75 7.84 3.70
C LEU A 120 19.46 6.53 3.36
N HIS A 121 19.77 6.29 2.08
CA HIS A 121 20.54 5.13 1.65
C HIS A 121 21.99 5.15 2.17
N GLU A 122 22.67 6.31 2.15
CA GLU A 122 24.01 6.51 2.74
C GLU A 122 24.00 6.24 4.25
N LEU A 123 22.95 6.65 4.96
CA LEU A 123 22.75 6.35 6.37
C LEU A 123 22.48 4.86 6.63
N GLY A 124 22.24 4.07 5.60
CA GLY A 124 22.03 2.62 5.66
C GLY A 124 20.58 2.16 5.73
N PHE A 125 19.62 3.07 5.57
CA PHE A 125 18.19 2.74 5.47
C PHE A 125 17.80 2.37 4.04
N LYS A 126 16.70 1.63 3.92
CA LYS A 126 15.89 1.53 2.70
C LYS A 126 14.66 2.41 2.84
N VAL A 127 14.14 2.88 1.72
CA VAL A 127 12.97 3.77 1.70
C VAL A 127 11.80 3.04 1.08
N MET A 128 10.65 3.17 1.70
CA MET A 128 9.35 2.74 1.20
C MET A 128 8.40 3.94 1.22
N LEU A 129 7.57 4.07 0.21
CA LEU A 129 6.53 5.09 0.15
C LEU A 129 5.18 4.43 0.42
N TRP A 130 4.40 5.03 1.31
CA TRP A 130 3.02 4.62 1.52
C TRP A 130 2.17 4.97 0.28
N THR A 131 1.30 4.06 -0.10
CA THR A 131 0.32 4.27 -1.17
C THR A 131 -0.98 3.55 -0.83
N CYS A 132 -2.08 3.99 -1.43
CA CYS A 132 -3.38 3.34 -1.31
C CYS A 132 -4.04 3.16 -2.69
N PRO A 133 -5.05 2.31 -2.81
CA PRO A 133 -5.77 2.10 -4.06
C PRO A 133 -6.82 3.18 -4.36
N PHE A 134 -6.93 4.21 -3.53
CA PHE A 134 -7.89 5.28 -3.70
C PHE A 134 -7.37 6.38 -4.63
N ILE A 135 -8.29 7.05 -5.30
CA ILE A 135 -8.01 8.13 -6.23
C ILE A 135 -8.90 9.33 -5.86
N THR A 136 -8.28 10.48 -5.63
CA THR A 136 -9.00 11.70 -5.30
C THR A 136 -9.82 12.21 -6.50
N PRO A 137 -11.14 12.47 -6.38
CA PRO A 137 -12.02 12.74 -7.50
C PRO A 137 -11.65 13.96 -8.36
N ASP A 138 -11.04 14.99 -7.77
CA ASP A 138 -10.72 16.24 -8.47
C ASP A 138 -9.41 16.18 -9.28
N THR A 139 -8.82 14.99 -9.43
CA THR A 139 -7.55 14.82 -10.12
C THR A 139 -7.71 14.47 -11.60
N GLN A 140 -6.65 14.67 -12.39
CA GLN A 140 -6.60 14.21 -13.79
C GLN A 140 -6.58 12.68 -13.86
N GLU A 141 -5.92 12.04 -12.90
CA GLU A 141 -5.84 10.60 -12.75
C GLU A 141 -7.23 9.98 -12.57
N PHE A 142 -8.09 10.60 -11.75
CA PHE A 142 -9.48 10.17 -11.60
C PHE A 142 -10.23 10.24 -12.92
N ARG A 143 -10.17 11.37 -13.63
CA ARG A 143 -10.82 11.52 -14.96
C ARG A 143 -10.32 10.49 -15.95
N TYR A 144 -9.00 10.30 -16.01
CA TYR A 144 -8.36 9.30 -16.87
C TYR A 144 -8.87 7.89 -16.62
N LEU A 145 -8.99 7.48 -15.35
CA LEU A 145 -9.46 6.14 -14.96
C LEU A 145 -10.98 5.98 -15.14
N ARG A 146 -11.75 7.03 -14.84
CA ARG A 146 -13.20 7.05 -15.09
C ARG A 146 -13.52 6.82 -16.57
N ASP A 147 -12.86 7.55 -17.45
CA ASP A 147 -13.09 7.49 -18.90
C ASP A 147 -12.67 6.13 -19.51
N ARG A 148 -11.92 5.33 -18.77
CA ARG A 148 -11.49 3.95 -19.14
C ARG A 148 -12.22 2.86 -18.38
N ASP A 149 -13.25 3.23 -17.63
CA ASP A 149 -14.04 2.28 -16.83
C ASP A 149 -13.22 1.48 -15.81
N CYS A 150 -12.18 2.08 -15.25
CA CYS A 150 -11.26 1.45 -14.30
C CYS A 150 -11.62 1.72 -12.82
N LEU A 151 -12.66 2.52 -12.56
CA LEU A 151 -13.08 2.85 -11.20
C LEU A 151 -14.20 1.91 -10.72
N VAL A 152 -14.22 1.67 -9.40
CA VAL A 152 -15.29 0.89 -8.76
C VAL A 152 -16.62 1.62 -8.91
N LYS A 153 -17.68 0.89 -9.25
CA LYS A 153 -19.03 1.44 -9.45
C LYS A 153 -20.00 0.99 -8.37
N ASN A 154 -20.94 1.86 -8.09
CA ASN A 154 -22.14 1.54 -7.33
C ASN A 154 -23.10 0.68 -8.17
N LYS A 155 -24.17 0.14 -7.53
CA LYS A 155 -25.19 -0.67 -8.22
C LYS A 155 -25.93 0.09 -9.35
N ASP A 156 -26.06 1.39 -9.23
CA ASP A 156 -26.69 2.28 -10.22
C ASP A 156 -25.76 2.67 -11.40
N GLY A 157 -24.53 2.18 -11.39
CA GLY A 157 -23.52 2.46 -12.43
C GLY A 157 -22.70 3.73 -12.18
N SER A 158 -23.01 4.53 -11.18
CA SER A 158 -22.20 5.69 -10.79
C SER A 158 -20.87 5.27 -10.19
N VAL A 159 -19.85 6.13 -10.29
CA VAL A 159 -18.56 5.87 -9.63
C VAL A 159 -18.73 5.86 -8.11
N SER A 160 -18.15 4.87 -7.46
CA SER A 160 -18.20 4.73 -6.00
C SER A 160 -17.18 5.67 -5.35
N ILE A 161 -17.65 6.80 -4.82
CA ILE A 161 -16.84 7.75 -4.09
C ILE A 161 -17.10 7.57 -2.59
N LYS A 162 -16.04 7.41 -1.80
CA LYS A 162 -16.14 7.19 -0.36
C LYS A 162 -15.35 8.25 0.40
N LYS A 163 -15.83 8.60 1.58
CA LYS A 163 -15.07 9.44 2.50
C LYS A 163 -13.87 8.63 3.01
N TRP A 164 -12.69 9.22 2.96
CA TRP A 164 -11.45 8.67 3.47
C TRP A 164 -10.76 9.73 4.34
N TRP A 165 -9.61 9.43 4.94
CA TRP A 165 -8.92 10.27 5.94
C TRP A 165 -8.98 11.77 5.66
N ASN A 166 -8.55 12.23 4.49
CA ASN A 166 -8.40 13.63 4.11
C ASN A 166 -9.42 14.11 3.08
N GLY A 167 -10.53 13.43 2.91
CA GLY A 167 -11.52 13.85 1.92
C GLY A 167 -12.27 12.69 1.31
N TYR A 168 -12.48 12.76 0.01
CA TYR A 168 -13.21 11.75 -0.76
C TYR A 168 -12.26 11.06 -1.76
N SER A 169 -12.49 9.77 -1.96
CA SER A 169 -11.75 8.93 -2.92
C SER A 169 -12.63 7.84 -3.50
#